data_be928ca08136e9933f804abaccd91a65
#
_entry.id   be928ca08136e9933f804abaccd91a65
#
_cell.length_a   1.000
_cell.length_b   1.000
_cell.length_c   1.000
_cell.angle_alpha   90.00
_cell.angle_beta   90.00
_cell.angle_gamma   90.00
#
_symmetry.space_group_name_H-M   'P 1'
#
loop_
_entity.id
_entity.type
_entity.pdbx_description
1 polymer ?
#
loop_
_entity_poly.entity_id
_entity_poly.type
_entity_poly.pdbx_seq_one_letter_code
_entity_poly.pdbx_strand_id
1 'polypeptide(L)'
;MTSPTPLKFLMPGWFSLVMGLSGLSLAWHRASAVLGDMADGIALVVGGLAALVFVVLLVASALRFARYPAALEEDLKHPVRHAFVAALPVATLLLAAVGVALFGPHPLLNVVWWVGALTQLWATVWVLGRWLAPVPSASPGQTGLWPGVTPVLLIPVVGNVVSPLAGLPLGHEVWATAQMGIGTFFWPIVMGMVLVRRIAHSPLPDRILPAWFITIAPPAVIGSVLTQYEAPLALSLGMWGIAAFILVWLAPLARRIAGQPFGVAFWGLSFPLAALATLTLRLAELQGGGALQTVGVLLLAVASTVILWLGFATVRGLRDGSLLAPEPIASIQPVAA
;
A
#
# COMPACT_ATOMS: atom_id res chain seq x y z
N MET A 1 2.40 -18.44 33.76
CA MET A 1 2.98 -17.74 32.59
C MET A 1 2.26 -18.30 31.36
N THR A 2 1.38 -17.52 30.72
CA THR A 2 0.72 -17.92 29.47
C THR A 2 1.81 -17.99 28.39
N SER A 3 1.89 -19.10 27.65
CA SER A 3 2.83 -19.22 26.54
C SER A 3 2.67 -18.06 25.57
N PRO A 4 3.76 -17.47 25.02
CA PRO A 4 3.68 -16.39 24.08
C PRO A 4 2.89 -16.84 22.85
N THR A 5 1.84 -16.09 22.46
CA THR A 5 0.99 -16.37 21.30
C THR A 5 1.20 -15.32 20.19
N PRO A 6 2.45 -15.19 19.67
CA PRO A 6 2.80 -14.12 18.73
C PRO A 6 1.94 -14.14 17.45
N LEU A 7 1.59 -15.34 16.98
CA LEU A 7 0.77 -15.51 15.77
C LEU A 7 -0.63 -14.86 15.89
N LYS A 8 -1.20 -14.77 17.10
CA LYS A 8 -2.49 -14.10 17.34
C LYS A 8 -2.48 -12.64 16.86
N PHE A 9 -1.34 -11.96 16.92
CA PHE A 9 -1.16 -10.53 16.62
C PHE A 9 -0.70 -10.26 15.18
N LEU A 10 -0.65 -11.28 14.32
CA LEU A 10 -0.33 -11.14 12.90
C LEU A 10 -1.56 -10.56 12.15
N MET A 11 -1.76 -9.26 12.18
CA MET A 11 -2.87 -8.61 11.50
C MET A 11 -2.69 -8.56 9.97
N PRO A 12 -3.76 -8.40 9.15
CA PRO A 12 -3.65 -8.33 7.67
C PRO A 12 -2.72 -7.23 7.15
N GLY A 13 -2.47 -6.18 7.91
CA GLY A 13 -1.55 -5.10 7.57
C GLY A 13 -0.11 -5.54 7.30
N TRP A 14 0.30 -6.73 7.71
CA TRP A 14 1.62 -7.29 7.40
C TRP A 14 1.87 -7.49 5.90
N PHE A 15 0.84 -7.64 5.09
CA PHE A 15 0.99 -7.71 3.62
C PHE A 15 1.50 -6.40 3.00
N SER A 16 1.53 -5.29 3.76
CA SER A 16 2.20 -4.05 3.32
C SER A 16 3.71 -4.22 3.09
N LEU A 17 4.35 -5.21 3.74
CA LEU A 17 5.74 -5.58 3.46
C LEU A 17 5.90 -6.03 2.00
N VAL A 18 4.99 -6.91 1.56
CA VAL A 18 4.97 -7.42 0.18
C VAL A 18 4.70 -6.29 -0.80
N MET A 19 3.76 -5.39 -0.47
CA MET A 19 3.47 -4.22 -1.32
C MET A 19 4.73 -3.36 -1.50
N GLY A 20 5.45 -3.08 -0.41
CA GLY A 20 6.66 -2.27 -0.44
C GLY A 20 7.78 -2.92 -1.25
N LEU A 21 8.06 -4.20 -1.03
CA LEU A 21 9.08 -4.97 -1.76
C LEU A 21 8.72 -5.10 -3.24
N SER A 22 7.45 -5.38 -3.57
CA SER A 22 6.98 -5.44 -4.96
C SER A 22 7.12 -4.09 -5.66
N GLY A 23 6.74 -3.00 -4.99
CA GLY A 23 6.93 -1.65 -5.52
C GLY A 23 8.40 -1.34 -5.78
N LEU A 24 9.30 -1.72 -4.85
CA LEU A 24 10.74 -1.52 -5.02
C LEU A 24 11.30 -2.35 -6.18
N SER A 25 10.85 -3.60 -6.34
CA SER A 25 11.22 -4.43 -7.49
C SER A 25 10.83 -3.77 -8.82
N LEU A 26 9.60 -3.27 -8.93
CA LEU A 26 9.12 -2.55 -10.12
C LEU A 26 9.92 -1.26 -10.38
N ALA A 27 10.30 -0.53 -9.30
CA ALA A 27 11.10 0.68 -9.43
C ALA A 27 12.52 0.38 -9.92
N TRP A 28 13.17 -0.67 -9.42
CA TRP A 28 14.48 -1.12 -9.90
C TRP A 28 14.41 -1.65 -11.32
N HIS A 29 13.39 -2.45 -11.66
CA HIS A 29 13.18 -2.88 -13.04
C HIS A 29 13.03 -1.68 -14.00
N ARG A 30 12.27 -0.65 -13.61
CA ARG A 30 12.15 0.57 -14.42
C ARG A 30 13.46 1.33 -14.55
N ALA A 31 14.33 1.26 -13.55
CA ALA A 31 15.64 1.90 -13.57
C ALA A 31 16.64 1.20 -14.50
N SER A 32 16.35 -0.01 -15.03
CA SER A 32 17.25 -0.71 -15.96
C SER A 32 17.50 0.07 -17.25
N ALA A 33 16.56 0.89 -17.69
CA ALA A 33 16.75 1.81 -18.81
C ALA A 33 17.90 2.82 -18.60
N VAL A 34 18.26 3.09 -17.34
CA VAL A 34 19.30 4.08 -16.95
C VAL A 34 20.54 3.40 -16.37
N LEU A 35 20.34 2.33 -15.56
CA LEU A 35 21.40 1.67 -14.77
C LEU A 35 21.82 0.32 -15.35
N GLY A 36 21.17 -0.13 -16.45
CA GLY A 36 21.48 -1.38 -17.13
C GLY A 36 21.09 -2.65 -16.35
N ASP A 37 21.65 -3.78 -16.73
CA ASP A 37 21.31 -5.14 -16.25
C ASP A 37 21.45 -5.33 -14.74
N MET A 38 22.31 -4.55 -14.09
CA MET A 38 22.43 -4.57 -12.63
C MET A 38 21.11 -4.23 -11.96
N ALA A 39 20.36 -3.29 -12.52
CA ALA A 39 19.07 -2.88 -11.95
C ALA A 39 18.02 -3.99 -12.07
N ASP A 40 18.01 -4.73 -13.19
CA ASP A 40 17.15 -5.90 -13.37
C ASP A 40 17.54 -7.04 -12.42
N GLY A 41 18.85 -7.24 -12.19
CA GLY A 41 19.33 -8.19 -11.19
C GLY A 41 18.82 -7.86 -9.77
N ILE A 42 18.87 -6.59 -9.38
CA ILE A 42 18.31 -6.13 -8.07
C ILE A 42 16.79 -6.30 -8.06
N ALA A 43 16.10 -5.95 -9.14
CA ALA A 43 14.64 -6.10 -9.25
C ALA A 43 14.23 -7.58 -9.06
N LEU A 44 14.96 -8.51 -9.67
CA LEU A 44 14.72 -9.96 -9.54
C LEU A 44 14.90 -10.43 -8.08
N VAL A 45 15.97 -10.02 -7.41
CA VAL A 45 16.25 -10.40 -6.03
C VAL A 45 15.16 -9.85 -5.10
N VAL A 46 14.79 -8.57 -5.24
CA VAL A 46 13.77 -7.93 -4.41
C VAL A 46 12.38 -8.52 -4.69
N GLY A 47 12.06 -8.79 -5.96
CA GLY A 47 10.81 -9.45 -6.37
C GLY A 47 10.70 -10.88 -5.84
N GLY A 48 11.80 -11.64 -5.89
CA GLY A 48 11.88 -12.98 -5.29
C GLY A 48 11.69 -12.94 -3.76
N LEU A 49 12.29 -11.96 -3.09
CA LEU A 49 12.07 -11.73 -1.65
C LEU A 49 10.60 -11.36 -1.36
N ALA A 50 9.97 -10.52 -2.17
CA ALA A 50 8.56 -10.18 -2.02
C ALA A 50 7.67 -11.43 -2.13
N ALA A 51 7.93 -12.30 -3.12
CA ALA A 51 7.21 -13.55 -3.30
C ALA A 51 7.41 -14.51 -2.11
N LEU A 52 8.64 -14.65 -1.61
CA LEU A 52 8.94 -15.46 -0.42
C LEU A 52 8.19 -14.94 0.81
N VAL A 53 8.26 -13.64 1.09
CA VAL A 53 7.56 -13.00 2.22
C VAL A 53 6.05 -13.18 2.07
N PHE A 54 5.50 -13.07 0.86
CA PHE A 54 4.08 -13.32 0.60
C PHE A 54 3.67 -14.74 0.99
N VAL A 55 4.40 -15.75 0.55
CA VAL A 55 4.11 -17.16 0.88
C VAL A 55 4.17 -17.39 2.39
N VAL A 56 5.21 -16.87 3.06
CA VAL A 56 5.35 -16.98 4.52
C VAL A 56 4.18 -16.32 5.24
N LEU A 57 3.78 -15.11 4.84
CA LEU A 57 2.65 -14.41 5.44
C LEU A 57 1.32 -15.10 5.14
N LEU A 58 1.15 -15.67 3.94
CA LEU A 58 -0.05 -16.41 3.58
C LEU A 58 -0.22 -17.65 4.45
N VAL A 59 0.84 -18.45 4.61
CA VAL A 59 0.83 -19.64 5.48
C VAL A 59 0.60 -19.23 6.95
N ALA A 60 1.31 -18.22 7.44
CA ALA A 60 1.14 -17.73 8.80
C ALA A 60 -0.27 -17.18 9.06
N SER A 61 -0.88 -16.50 8.08
CA SER A 61 -2.27 -15.99 8.17
C SER A 61 -3.28 -17.13 8.16
N ALA A 62 -3.07 -18.17 7.34
CA ALA A 62 -3.92 -19.36 7.32
C ALA A 62 -3.85 -20.11 8.68
N LEU A 63 -2.65 -20.28 9.24
CA LEU A 63 -2.45 -20.87 10.56
C LEU A 63 -3.11 -20.02 11.67
N ARG A 64 -3.00 -18.68 11.57
CA ARG A 64 -3.67 -17.75 12.49
C ARG A 64 -5.18 -17.92 12.42
N PHE A 65 -5.75 -17.95 11.23
CA PHE A 65 -7.19 -18.14 11.04
C PHE A 65 -7.68 -19.48 11.66
N ALA A 66 -6.93 -20.57 11.42
CA ALA A 66 -7.27 -21.88 11.96
C ALA A 66 -7.18 -21.94 13.51
N ARG A 67 -6.17 -21.24 14.12
CA ARG A 67 -5.93 -21.32 15.57
C ARG A 67 -6.63 -20.21 16.36
N TYR A 68 -6.85 -19.04 15.77
CA TYR A 68 -7.39 -17.86 16.44
C TYR A 68 -8.48 -17.15 15.60
N PRO A 69 -9.60 -17.82 15.26
CA PRO A 69 -10.64 -17.23 14.43
C PRO A 69 -11.24 -15.95 15.03
N ALA A 70 -11.35 -15.87 16.35
CA ALA A 70 -11.83 -14.69 17.06
C ALA A 70 -10.92 -13.45 16.85
N ALA A 71 -9.60 -13.66 16.65
CA ALA A 71 -8.69 -12.56 16.40
C ALA A 71 -8.89 -11.96 15.00
N LEU A 72 -9.28 -12.76 14.00
CA LEU A 72 -9.67 -12.24 12.69
C LEU A 72 -10.98 -11.44 12.78
N GLU A 73 -11.98 -11.95 13.49
CA GLU A 73 -13.24 -11.25 13.70
C GLU A 73 -13.03 -9.90 14.39
N GLU A 74 -12.13 -9.84 15.38
CA GLU A 74 -11.71 -8.60 16.04
C GLU A 74 -11.08 -7.61 15.06
N ASP A 75 -10.18 -8.05 14.17
CA ASP A 75 -9.57 -7.21 13.14
C ASP A 75 -10.62 -6.66 12.17
N LEU A 76 -11.56 -7.49 11.75
CA LEU A 76 -12.62 -7.10 10.82
C LEU A 76 -13.62 -6.11 11.45
N LYS A 77 -13.87 -6.18 12.75
CA LYS A 77 -14.72 -5.23 13.48
C LYS A 77 -14.01 -3.92 13.82
N HIS A 78 -12.68 -3.93 13.86
CA HIS A 78 -11.90 -2.77 14.28
C HIS A 78 -12.01 -1.60 13.29
N PRO A 79 -12.22 -0.34 13.73
CA PRO A 79 -12.48 0.80 12.85
C PRO A 79 -11.34 1.12 11.86
N VAL A 80 -10.09 0.79 12.18
CA VAL A 80 -8.94 1.03 11.29
C VAL A 80 -8.41 -0.27 10.69
N ARG A 81 -8.30 -1.36 11.49
CA ARG A 81 -7.69 -2.61 11.03
C ARG A 81 -8.48 -3.30 9.93
N HIS A 82 -9.82 -3.14 9.88
CA HIS A 82 -10.63 -3.73 8.82
C HIS A 82 -10.20 -3.30 7.41
N ALA A 83 -9.69 -2.08 7.23
CA ALA A 83 -9.25 -1.62 5.92
C ALA A 83 -8.00 -2.34 5.41
N PHE A 84 -7.18 -2.91 6.31
CA PHE A 84 -6.02 -3.70 5.91
C PHE A 84 -6.36 -5.07 5.31
N VAL A 85 -7.61 -5.52 5.33
CA VAL A 85 -8.02 -6.75 4.63
C VAL A 85 -7.65 -6.71 3.16
N ALA A 86 -7.67 -5.54 2.56
CA ALA A 86 -7.29 -5.31 1.17
C ALA A 86 -5.77 -5.31 0.91
N ALA A 87 -4.92 -5.33 1.95
CA ALA A 87 -3.48 -5.42 1.76
C ALA A 87 -3.05 -6.74 1.09
N LEU A 88 -3.77 -7.84 1.38
CA LEU A 88 -3.53 -9.14 0.73
C LEU A 88 -3.82 -9.10 -0.78
N PRO A 89 -5.02 -8.71 -1.26
CA PRO A 89 -5.29 -8.64 -2.70
C PRO A 89 -4.42 -7.62 -3.43
N VAL A 90 -4.13 -6.44 -2.86
CA VAL A 90 -3.20 -5.49 -3.48
C VAL A 90 -1.80 -6.06 -3.59
N ALA A 91 -1.30 -6.77 -2.55
CA ALA A 91 -0.02 -7.47 -2.61
C ALA A 91 -0.01 -8.55 -3.70
N THR A 92 -1.11 -9.28 -3.88
CA THR A 92 -1.27 -10.29 -4.94
C THR A 92 -1.22 -9.66 -6.33
N LEU A 93 -1.92 -8.54 -6.55
CA LEU A 93 -1.87 -7.78 -7.81
C LEU A 93 -0.47 -7.24 -8.11
N LEU A 94 0.23 -6.73 -7.09
CA LEU A 94 1.59 -6.21 -7.24
C LEU A 94 2.59 -7.33 -7.55
N LEU A 95 2.44 -8.52 -6.96
CA LEU A 95 3.27 -9.68 -7.33
C LEU A 95 3.01 -10.12 -8.77
N ALA A 96 1.75 -10.10 -9.22
CA ALA A 96 1.46 -10.34 -10.63
C ALA A 96 2.14 -9.30 -11.53
N ALA A 97 2.14 -8.00 -11.13
CA ALA A 97 2.82 -6.94 -11.87
C ALA A 97 4.35 -7.14 -11.91
N VAL A 98 4.97 -7.52 -10.80
CA VAL A 98 6.39 -7.89 -10.75
C VAL A 98 6.69 -9.07 -11.66
N GLY A 99 5.87 -10.13 -11.59
CA GLY A 99 6.04 -11.31 -12.44
C GLY A 99 5.95 -10.97 -13.92
N VAL A 100 4.96 -10.17 -14.32
CA VAL A 100 4.80 -9.72 -15.71
C VAL A 100 5.96 -8.83 -16.16
N ALA A 101 6.43 -7.92 -15.30
CA ALA A 101 7.54 -7.03 -15.63
C ALA A 101 8.85 -7.79 -15.84
N LEU A 102 9.14 -8.80 -15.00
CA LEU A 102 10.41 -9.54 -15.03
C LEU A 102 10.42 -10.71 -16.01
N PHE A 103 9.28 -11.37 -16.22
CA PHE A 103 9.22 -12.64 -16.99
C PHE A 103 8.27 -12.58 -18.19
N GLY A 104 7.55 -11.47 -18.37
CA GLY A 104 6.50 -11.36 -19.38
C GLY A 104 5.19 -12.06 -18.97
N PRO A 105 4.17 -11.99 -19.84
CA PRO A 105 2.88 -12.64 -19.62
C PRO A 105 3.01 -14.16 -19.51
N HIS A 106 2.39 -14.77 -18.50
CA HIS A 106 2.42 -16.21 -18.26
C HIS A 106 1.09 -16.70 -17.67
N PRO A 107 0.60 -17.94 -17.99
CA PRO A 107 -0.67 -18.45 -17.48
C PRO A 107 -0.81 -18.43 -15.95
N LEU A 108 0.27 -18.73 -15.21
CA LEU A 108 0.27 -18.65 -13.75
C LEU A 108 -0.01 -17.21 -13.27
N LEU A 109 0.65 -16.22 -13.89
CA LEU A 109 0.47 -14.81 -13.54
C LEU A 109 -0.95 -14.33 -13.85
N ASN A 110 -1.57 -14.89 -14.88
CA ASN A 110 -2.96 -14.67 -15.22
C ASN A 110 -3.88 -15.12 -14.06
N VAL A 111 -3.67 -16.34 -13.54
CA VAL A 111 -4.43 -16.85 -12.38
C VAL A 111 -4.21 -15.96 -11.14
N VAL A 112 -2.95 -15.63 -10.83
CA VAL A 112 -2.60 -14.76 -9.69
C VAL A 112 -3.28 -13.41 -9.82
N TRP A 113 -3.27 -12.82 -11.01
CA TRP A 113 -3.92 -11.54 -11.27
C TRP A 113 -5.43 -11.61 -11.06
N TRP A 114 -6.13 -12.65 -11.60
CA TRP A 114 -7.56 -12.81 -11.41
C TRP A 114 -7.94 -12.98 -9.94
N VAL A 115 -7.18 -13.77 -9.18
CA VAL A 115 -7.37 -13.91 -7.73
C VAL A 115 -7.23 -12.56 -7.05
N GLY A 116 -6.19 -11.81 -7.35
CA GLY A 116 -5.98 -10.46 -6.81
C GLY A 116 -7.09 -9.49 -7.20
N ALA A 117 -7.49 -9.45 -8.48
CA ALA A 117 -8.49 -8.54 -9.01
C ALA A 117 -9.88 -8.76 -8.41
N LEU A 118 -10.33 -10.02 -8.34
CA LEU A 118 -11.63 -10.38 -7.79
C LEU A 118 -11.69 -10.14 -6.27
N THR A 119 -10.64 -10.54 -5.55
CA THR A 119 -10.58 -10.34 -4.09
C THR A 119 -10.42 -8.86 -3.73
N GLN A 120 -9.72 -8.05 -4.55
CA GLN A 120 -9.65 -6.60 -4.37
C GLN A 120 -11.02 -5.95 -4.56
N LEU A 121 -11.75 -6.31 -5.61
CA LEU A 121 -13.10 -5.79 -5.83
C LEU A 121 -14.04 -6.20 -4.69
N TRP A 122 -13.98 -7.46 -4.24
CA TRP A 122 -14.73 -7.91 -3.07
C TRP A 122 -14.39 -7.09 -1.82
N ALA A 123 -13.12 -6.86 -1.52
CA ALA A 123 -12.70 -6.04 -0.38
C ALA A 123 -13.22 -4.60 -0.49
N THR A 124 -13.23 -4.03 -1.69
CA THR A 124 -13.80 -2.69 -1.97
C THR A 124 -15.29 -2.66 -1.63
N VAL A 125 -16.08 -3.60 -2.20
CA VAL A 125 -17.52 -3.69 -1.96
C VAL A 125 -17.82 -3.91 -0.47
N TRP A 126 -17.05 -4.79 0.18
CA TRP A 126 -17.24 -5.09 1.59
C TRP A 126 -16.94 -3.86 2.48
N VAL A 127 -15.88 -3.10 2.22
CA VAL A 127 -15.54 -1.90 2.99
C VAL A 127 -16.56 -0.77 2.73
N LEU A 128 -16.93 -0.53 1.48
CA LEU A 128 -17.93 0.48 1.13
C LEU A 128 -19.34 0.11 1.64
N GLY A 129 -19.68 -1.19 1.67
CA GLY A 129 -20.92 -1.68 2.23
C GLY A 129 -21.11 -1.29 3.71
N ARG A 130 -20.02 -1.15 4.45
CA ARG A 130 -20.07 -0.66 5.84
C ARG A 130 -20.53 0.81 5.94
N TRP A 131 -20.31 1.60 4.91
CA TRP A 131 -20.78 3.00 4.88
C TRP A 131 -22.29 3.10 4.66
N LEU A 132 -22.88 2.06 4.05
CA LEU A 132 -24.32 1.97 3.82
C LEU A 132 -25.05 1.25 4.94
N ALA A 133 -24.32 0.58 5.83
CA ALA A 133 -24.93 -0.12 6.96
C ALA A 133 -25.49 0.89 7.98
N PRO A 134 -26.62 0.54 8.67
CA PRO A 134 -27.13 1.35 9.76
C PRO A 134 -26.03 1.59 10.80
N VAL A 135 -25.75 2.83 11.12
CA VAL A 135 -24.84 3.18 12.23
C VAL A 135 -25.58 2.85 13.51
N PRO A 136 -25.09 1.94 14.37
CA PRO A 136 -25.67 1.74 15.70
C PRO A 136 -25.80 3.09 16.38
N SER A 137 -26.93 3.35 17.05
CA SER A 137 -27.18 4.62 17.76
C SER A 137 -25.94 4.96 18.57
N ALA A 138 -25.23 6.00 18.14
CA ALA A 138 -23.99 6.39 18.79
C ALA A 138 -24.31 6.77 20.23
N SER A 139 -23.61 6.19 21.19
CA SER A 139 -23.63 6.69 22.57
C SER A 139 -23.24 8.18 22.55
N PRO A 140 -23.76 9.00 23.44
CA PRO A 140 -23.41 10.43 23.50
C PRO A 140 -21.87 10.58 23.46
N GLY A 141 -21.34 11.26 22.43
CA GLY A 141 -19.91 11.45 22.20
C GLY A 141 -19.27 10.52 21.14
N GLN A 142 -19.96 9.53 20.59
CA GLN A 142 -19.45 8.73 19.46
C GLN A 142 -19.83 9.35 18.11
N THR A 143 -18.83 9.64 17.29
CA THR A 143 -18.94 10.40 16.04
C THR A 143 -19.10 9.51 14.81
N GLY A 144 -20.00 8.53 14.82
CA GLY A 144 -20.34 7.71 13.64
C GLY A 144 -19.13 6.95 13.04
N LEU A 145 -18.93 7.03 11.72
CA LEU A 145 -17.87 6.32 10.99
C LEU A 145 -16.51 7.06 10.97
N TRP A 146 -16.43 8.28 11.50
CA TRP A 146 -15.23 9.12 11.45
C TRP A 146 -13.97 8.48 12.07
N PRO A 147 -14.03 7.68 13.14
CA PRO A 147 -12.84 7.00 13.67
C PRO A 147 -12.16 6.08 12.65
N GLY A 148 -12.91 5.52 11.71
CA GLY A 148 -12.41 4.67 10.63
C GLY A 148 -11.85 5.43 9.42
N VAL A 149 -12.13 6.73 9.28
CA VAL A 149 -11.65 7.55 8.16
C VAL A 149 -10.17 7.87 8.36
N THR A 150 -9.30 7.08 7.78
CA THR A 150 -7.85 7.23 7.82
C THR A 150 -7.26 7.04 6.42
N PRO A 151 -6.03 7.47 6.16
CA PRO A 151 -5.39 7.20 4.86
C PRO A 151 -5.32 5.72 4.48
N VAL A 152 -5.45 4.81 5.45
CA VAL A 152 -5.50 3.36 5.21
C VAL A 152 -6.70 2.95 4.34
N LEU A 153 -7.81 3.72 4.35
CA LEU A 153 -8.96 3.49 3.47
C LEU A 153 -8.62 3.55 1.97
N LEU A 154 -7.51 4.19 1.61
CA LEU A 154 -7.04 4.18 0.22
C LEU A 154 -6.69 2.76 -0.24
N ILE A 155 -6.29 1.85 0.65
CA ILE A 155 -5.92 0.48 0.27
C ILE A 155 -7.13 -0.29 -0.27
N PRO A 156 -8.26 -0.46 0.45
CA PRO A 156 -9.40 -1.20 -0.05
C PRO A 156 -10.17 -0.49 -1.17
N VAL A 157 -10.25 0.83 -1.13
CA VAL A 157 -11.14 1.57 -2.03
C VAL A 157 -10.42 2.01 -3.29
N VAL A 158 -9.21 2.56 -3.15
CA VAL A 158 -8.43 3.09 -4.26
C VAL A 158 -7.43 2.07 -4.82
N GLY A 159 -7.11 1.00 -4.09
CA GLY A 159 -6.19 -0.07 -4.52
C GLY A 159 -6.57 -0.74 -5.85
N ASN A 160 -7.81 -0.56 -6.33
CA ASN A 160 -8.25 -0.99 -7.65
C ASN A 160 -7.43 -0.39 -8.81
N VAL A 161 -6.78 0.79 -8.61
CA VAL A 161 -5.90 1.40 -9.62
C VAL A 161 -4.63 0.58 -9.91
N VAL A 162 -4.32 -0.42 -9.06
CA VAL A 162 -3.17 -1.31 -9.23
C VAL A 162 -3.44 -2.39 -10.28
N SER A 163 -4.72 -2.77 -10.46
CA SER A 163 -5.12 -3.87 -11.35
C SER A 163 -4.56 -3.76 -12.78
N PRO A 164 -4.53 -2.58 -13.45
CA PRO A 164 -4.01 -2.47 -14.81
C PRO A 164 -2.51 -2.74 -14.95
N LEU A 165 -1.71 -2.57 -13.90
CA LEU A 165 -0.24 -2.77 -13.98
C LEU A 165 0.14 -4.13 -14.58
N ALA A 166 -0.61 -5.19 -14.23
CA ALA A 166 -0.46 -6.51 -14.83
C ALA A 166 -1.62 -6.85 -15.78
N GLY A 167 -2.82 -6.34 -15.52
CA GLY A 167 -4.02 -6.69 -16.29
C GLY A 167 -3.92 -6.31 -17.76
N LEU A 168 -3.32 -5.16 -18.10
CA LEU A 168 -3.12 -4.73 -19.48
C LEU A 168 -2.15 -5.66 -20.23
N PRO A 169 -0.93 -5.92 -19.73
CA PRO A 169 -0.02 -6.84 -20.40
C PRO A 169 -0.55 -8.29 -20.49
N LEU A 170 -1.45 -8.69 -19.57
CA LEU A 170 -2.09 -10.01 -19.57
C LEU A 170 -3.31 -10.07 -20.51
N GLY A 171 -3.70 -8.97 -21.18
CA GLY A 171 -4.82 -8.93 -22.12
C GLY A 171 -6.19 -8.74 -21.47
N HIS A 172 -6.27 -8.31 -20.20
CA HIS A 172 -7.52 -8.09 -19.46
C HIS A 172 -7.91 -6.61 -19.40
N GLU A 173 -7.79 -5.91 -20.51
CA GLU A 173 -7.99 -4.46 -20.60
C GLU A 173 -9.34 -4.02 -20.03
N VAL A 174 -10.44 -4.66 -20.41
CA VAL A 174 -11.81 -4.26 -20.01
C VAL A 174 -11.98 -4.30 -18.50
N TRP A 175 -11.58 -5.40 -17.87
CA TRP A 175 -11.71 -5.56 -16.41
C TRP A 175 -10.75 -4.64 -15.65
N ALA A 176 -9.50 -4.58 -16.09
CA ALA A 176 -8.48 -3.74 -15.49
C ALA A 176 -8.86 -2.25 -15.54
N THR A 177 -9.38 -1.78 -16.70
CA THR A 177 -9.87 -0.42 -16.88
C THR A 177 -11.09 -0.12 -15.99
N ALA A 178 -12.03 -1.06 -15.89
CA ALA A 178 -13.18 -0.89 -15.00
C ALA A 178 -12.75 -0.73 -13.54
N GLN A 179 -11.81 -1.54 -13.05
CA GLN A 179 -11.27 -1.40 -11.70
C GLN A 179 -10.50 -0.08 -11.52
N MET A 180 -9.69 0.33 -12.51
CA MET A 180 -9.04 1.64 -12.50
C MET A 180 -10.05 2.78 -12.36
N GLY A 181 -11.16 2.70 -13.10
CA GLY A 181 -12.26 3.67 -13.03
C GLY A 181 -12.83 3.78 -11.60
N ILE A 182 -13.09 2.63 -10.94
CA ILE A 182 -13.56 2.59 -9.55
C ILE A 182 -12.56 3.30 -8.63
N GLY A 183 -11.29 2.91 -8.67
CA GLY A 183 -10.26 3.48 -7.81
C GLY A 183 -10.04 4.97 -8.05
N THR A 184 -10.03 5.40 -9.31
CA THR A 184 -9.87 6.82 -9.70
C THR A 184 -11.06 7.67 -9.25
N PHE A 185 -12.30 7.14 -9.36
CA PHE A 185 -13.50 7.83 -8.88
C PHE A 185 -13.48 8.06 -7.37
N PHE A 186 -13.13 7.03 -6.61
CA PHE A 186 -13.13 7.11 -5.15
C PHE A 186 -11.90 7.81 -4.56
N TRP A 187 -10.80 7.94 -5.30
CA TRP A 187 -9.60 8.59 -4.80
C TRP A 187 -9.85 10.01 -4.25
N PRO A 188 -10.40 10.98 -5.02
CA PRO A 188 -10.66 12.32 -4.50
C PRO A 188 -11.68 12.32 -3.35
N ILE A 189 -12.64 11.40 -3.35
CA ILE A 189 -13.64 11.28 -2.29
C ILE A 189 -12.96 10.88 -0.97
N VAL A 190 -12.18 9.80 -0.98
CA VAL A 190 -11.47 9.33 0.23
C VAL A 190 -10.44 10.35 0.69
N MET A 191 -9.71 10.98 -0.26
CA MET A 191 -8.75 12.03 0.06
C MET A 191 -9.44 13.23 0.74
N GLY A 192 -10.57 13.67 0.20
CA GLY A 192 -11.38 14.74 0.79
C GLY A 192 -11.85 14.40 2.19
N MET A 193 -12.36 13.18 2.41
CA MET A 193 -12.77 12.72 3.74
C MET A 193 -11.61 12.72 4.75
N VAL A 194 -10.41 12.25 4.35
CA VAL A 194 -9.22 12.24 5.20
C VAL A 194 -8.80 13.67 5.57
N LEU A 195 -8.86 14.61 4.62
CA LEU A 195 -8.55 16.02 4.87
C LEU A 195 -9.59 16.68 5.78
N VAL A 196 -10.89 16.46 5.54
CA VAL A 196 -11.97 16.94 6.41
C VAL A 196 -11.78 16.42 7.83
N ARG A 197 -11.50 15.13 7.97
CA ARG A 197 -11.21 14.57 9.29
C ARG A 197 -10.03 15.29 9.97
N ARG A 198 -8.95 15.54 9.23
CA ARG A 198 -7.76 16.20 9.80
C ARG A 198 -8.04 17.63 10.26
N ILE A 199 -8.98 18.33 9.60
CA ILE A 199 -9.33 19.72 9.88
C ILE A 199 -10.41 19.81 10.96
N ALA A 200 -11.45 18.97 10.87
CA ALA A 200 -12.68 19.10 11.65
C ALA A 200 -12.78 18.14 12.85
N HIS A 201 -11.90 17.15 12.94
CA HIS A 201 -11.94 16.14 14.01
C HIS A 201 -10.56 15.97 14.68
N SER A 202 -10.52 15.15 15.74
CA SER A 202 -9.29 14.84 16.47
C SER A 202 -8.19 14.31 15.55
N PRO A 203 -6.92 14.71 15.74
CA PRO A 203 -5.80 14.24 14.93
C PRO A 203 -5.65 12.72 15.06
N LEU A 204 -5.07 12.12 14.00
CA LEU A 204 -4.71 10.71 14.04
C LEU A 204 -3.63 10.47 15.10
N PRO A 205 -3.70 9.33 15.83
CA PRO A 205 -2.63 8.93 16.73
C PRO A 205 -1.27 8.93 16.04
N ASP A 206 -0.22 9.37 16.73
CA ASP A 206 1.12 9.51 16.14
C ASP A 206 1.67 8.21 15.55
N ARG A 207 1.27 7.06 16.08
CA ARG A 207 1.63 5.73 15.55
C ARG A 207 1.11 5.45 14.13
N ILE A 208 0.04 6.17 13.70
CA ILE A 208 -0.56 6.01 12.35
C ILE A 208 -0.07 7.12 11.40
N LEU A 209 0.78 8.05 11.84
CA LEU A 209 1.34 9.11 10.98
C LEU A 209 2.00 8.56 9.70
N PRO A 210 2.72 7.40 9.71
CA PRO A 210 3.27 6.84 8.48
C PRO A 210 2.23 6.57 7.40
N ALA A 211 0.97 6.29 7.77
CA ALA A 211 -0.11 6.04 6.82
C ALA A 211 -0.44 7.26 5.93
N TRP A 212 -0.09 8.48 6.31
CA TRP A 212 -0.25 9.65 5.45
C TRP A 212 0.50 9.51 4.12
N PHE A 213 1.63 8.83 4.10
CA PHE A 213 2.39 8.60 2.87
C PHE A 213 1.65 7.72 1.86
N ILE A 214 0.66 6.92 2.29
CA ILE A 214 -0.20 6.13 1.39
C ILE A 214 -0.88 7.04 0.35
N THR A 215 -1.15 8.31 0.69
CA THR A 215 -1.80 9.28 -0.21
C THR A 215 -0.99 9.61 -1.46
N ILE A 216 0.33 9.32 -1.49
CA ILE A 216 1.20 9.49 -2.66
C ILE A 216 0.92 8.40 -3.72
N ALA A 217 0.52 7.19 -3.28
CA ALA A 217 0.42 6.04 -4.16
C ALA A 217 -0.64 6.20 -5.28
N PRO A 218 -1.89 6.65 -5.02
CA PRO A 218 -2.90 6.74 -6.07
C PRO A 218 -2.46 7.56 -7.28
N PRO A 219 -2.03 8.83 -7.15
CA PRO A 219 -1.60 9.59 -8.31
C PRO A 219 -0.35 9.00 -8.98
N ALA A 220 0.59 8.43 -8.22
CA ALA A 220 1.77 7.78 -8.79
C ALA A 220 1.41 6.55 -9.63
N VAL A 221 0.50 5.70 -9.14
CA VAL A 221 0.05 4.50 -9.88
C VAL A 221 -0.82 4.88 -11.07
N ILE A 222 -1.80 5.80 -10.90
CA ILE A 222 -2.63 6.29 -12.01
C ILE A 222 -1.75 6.86 -13.11
N GLY A 223 -0.76 7.70 -12.77
CA GLY A 223 0.18 8.24 -13.73
C GLY A 223 0.97 7.17 -14.48
N SER A 224 1.41 6.12 -13.79
CA SER A 224 2.10 4.98 -14.41
C SER A 224 1.18 4.19 -15.34
N VAL A 225 -0.06 3.94 -14.94
CA VAL A 225 -1.06 3.25 -15.76
C VAL A 225 -1.44 4.06 -17.00
N LEU A 226 -1.58 5.38 -16.88
CA LEU A 226 -1.82 6.26 -18.03
C LEU A 226 -0.72 6.16 -19.08
N THR A 227 0.55 5.95 -18.69
CA THR A 227 1.62 5.69 -19.67
C THR A 227 1.51 4.34 -20.36
N GLN A 228 0.88 3.34 -19.75
CA GLN A 228 0.61 2.04 -20.40
C GLN A 228 -0.55 2.13 -21.41
N TYR A 229 -1.52 3.02 -21.17
CA TYR A 229 -2.59 3.32 -22.12
C TYR A 229 -2.16 4.27 -23.25
N GLU A 230 -0.90 4.68 -23.29
CA GLU A 230 -0.40 5.68 -24.24
C GLU A 230 -1.24 6.99 -24.22
N ALA A 231 -1.81 7.30 -23.05
CA ALA A 231 -2.58 8.51 -22.85
C ALA A 231 -1.69 9.76 -23.02
N PRO A 232 -2.29 10.94 -23.32
CA PRO A 232 -1.53 12.19 -23.44
C PRO A 232 -0.59 12.37 -22.24
N LEU A 233 0.71 12.59 -22.52
CA LEU A 233 1.77 12.66 -21.51
C LEU A 233 1.49 13.70 -20.41
N ALA A 234 0.77 14.79 -20.78
CA ALA A 234 0.35 15.84 -19.85
C ALA A 234 -0.46 15.29 -18.66
N LEU A 235 -1.28 14.23 -18.87
CA LEU A 235 -2.06 13.61 -17.79
C LEU A 235 -1.16 12.90 -16.80
N SER A 236 -0.19 12.12 -17.28
CA SER A 236 0.79 11.44 -16.42
C SER A 236 1.70 12.42 -15.69
N LEU A 237 2.10 13.53 -16.34
CA LEU A 237 2.85 14.62 -15.70
C LEU A 237 2.01 15.33 -14.62
N GLY A 238 0.71 15.53 -14.87
CA GLY A 238 -0.21 16.08 -13.86
C GLY A 238 -0.29 15.17 -12.63
N MET A 239 -0.43 13.85 -12.82
CA MET A 239 -0.44 12.88 -11.74
C MET A 239 0.89 12.84 -10.98
N TRP A 240 2.02 12.89 -11.70
CA TRP A 240 3.34 13.02 -11.10
C TRP A 240 3.47 14.29 -10.25
N GLY A 241 3.01 15.43 -10.76
CA GLY A 241 3.03 16.71 -10.04
C GLY A 241 2.24 16.62 -8.72
N ILE A 242 1.05 15.98 -8.73
CA ILE A 242 0.25 15.76 -7.52
C ILE A 242 1.01 14.87 -6.53
N ALA A 243 1.57 13.75 -6.98
CA ALA A 243 2.31 12.82 -6.12
C ALA A 243 3.57 13.46 -5.52
N ALA A 244 4.33 14.20 -6.32
CA ALA A 244 5.51 14.94 -5.88
C ALA A 244 5.16 16.06 -4.89
N PHE A 245 4.09 16.80 -5.15
CA PHE A 245 3.58 17.81 -4.21
C PHE A 245 3.22 17.19 -2.86
N ILE A 246 2.48 16.07 -2.86
CA ILE A 246 2.10 15.38 -1.62
C ILE A 246 3.36 14.92 -0.86
N LEU A 247 4.38 14.37 -1.55
CA LEU A 247 5.64 14.00 -0.91
C LEU A 247 6.31 15.18 -0.21
N VAL A 248 6.42 16.32 -0.88
CA VAL A 248 7.03 17.54 -0.32
C VAL A 248 6.19 18.07 0.85
N TRP A 249 4.87 18.06 0.71
CA TRP A 249 3.96 18.48 1.77
C TRP A 249 4.04 17.60 3.02
N LEU A 250 4.25 16.30 2.86
CA LEU A 250 4.38 15.35 3.98
C LEU A 250 5.81 15.26 4.55
N ALA A 251 6.83 15.80 3.87
CA ALA A 251 8.21 15.69 4.31
C ALA A 251 8.47 16.16 5.76
N PRO A 252 7.83 17.23 6.29
CA PRO A 252 7.97 17.60 7.69
C PRO A 252 7.52 16.53 8.69
N LEU A 253 6.59 15.63 8.30
CA LEU A 253 6.15 14.54 9.17
C LEU A 253 7.23 13.48 9.40
N ALA A 254 8.22 13.37 8.51
CA ALA A 254 9.29 12.39 8.61
C ALA A 254 10.03 12.47 9.96
N ARG A 255 10.26 13.69 10.47
CA ARG A 255 10.91 13.89 11.79
C ARG A 255 10.06 13.36 12.93
N ARG A 256 8.74 13.58 12.88
CA ARG A 256 7.81 13.08 13.91
C ARG A 256 7.67 11.56 13.85
N ILE A 257 7.63 11.00 12.64
CA ILE A 257 7.57 9.55 12.40
C ILE A 257 8.85 8.89 12.94
N ALA A 258 10.03 9.45 12.68
CA ALA A 258 11.30 8.91 13.14
C ALA A 258 11.41 8.84 14.69
N GLY A 259 10.69 9.70 15.41
CA GLY A 259 10.61 9.67 16.87
C GLY A 259 9.62 8.66 17.46
N GLN A 260 8.84 7.95 16.62
CA GLN A 260 7.86 6.98 17.09
C GLN A 260 8.46 5.57 17.22
N PRO A 261 7.96 4.73 18.14
CA PRO A 261 8.30 3.32 18.16
C PRO A 261 7.98 2.65 16.83
N PHE A 262 8.90 1.84 16.32
CA PHE A 262 8.67 1.12 15.06
C PHE A 262 7.48 0.17 15.17
N GLY A 263 6.66 0.13 14.12
CA GLY A 263 5.52 -0.75 13.99
C GLY A 263 5.18 -1.02 12.52
N VAL A 264 4.29 -1.98 12.25
CA VAL A 264 3.91 -2.39 10.88
C VAL A 264 3.36 -1.21 10.05
N ALA A 265 2.75 -0.21 10.69
CA ALA A 265 2.24 1.00 10.01
C ALA A 265 3.33 1.78 9.25
N PHE A 266 4.61 1.66 9.65
CA PHE A 266 5.73 2.30 8.93
C PHE A 266 5.91 1.79 7.50
N TRP A 267 5.47 0.56 7.20
CA TRP A 267 5.46 0.06 5.83
C TRP A 267 4.52 0.83 4.89
N GLY A 268 3.64 1.68 5.43
CA GLY A 268 2.89 2.66 4.64
C GLY A 268 3.74 3.68 3.89
N LEU A 269 5.03 3.84 4.25
CA LEU A 269 6.01 4.67 3.52
C LEU A 269 6.53 3.99 2.24
N SER A 270 6.61 2.67 2.21
CA SER A 270 7.39 1.89 1.26
C SER A 270 6.86 1.94 -0.18
N PHE A 271 5.68 1.37 -0.40
CA PHE A 271 5.07 1.31 -1.73
C PHE A 271 4.87 2.69 -2.38
N PRO A 272 4.37 3.72 -1.67
CA PRO A 272 4.17 5.03 -2.25
C PRO A 272 5.45 5.70 -2.76
N LEU A 273 6.56 5.59 -2.02
CA LEU A 273 7.86 6.11 -2.45
C LEU A 273 8.37 5.36 -3.68
N ALA A 274 8.26 4.04 -3.69
CA ALA A 274 8.65 3.21 -4.83
C ALA A 274 7.79 3.50 -6.07
N ALA A 275 6.47 3.65 -5.92
CA ALA A 275 5.57 3.98 -7.01
C ALA A 275 5.88 5.35 -7.64
N LEU A 276 6.19 6.36 -6.80
CA LEU A 276 6.61 7.67 -7.31
C LEU A 276 7.95 7.59 -8.04
N ALA A 277 8.92 6.81 -7.54
CA ALA A 277 10.18 6.58 -8.23
C ALA A 277 9.94 5.90 -9.60
N THR A 278 9.09 4.87 -9.66
CA THR A 278 8.72 4.17 -10.89
C THR A 278 8.11 5.13 -11.92
N LEU A 279 7.13 5.94 -11.52
CA LEU A 279 6.51 6.91 -12.41
C LEU A 279 7.53 7.95 -12.90
N THR A 280 8.39 8.48 -12.01
CA THR A 280 9.38 9.49 -12.38
C THR A 280 10.38 8.94 -13.40
N LEU A 281 10.88 7.71 -13.20
CA LEU A 281 11.77 7.04 -14.13
C LEU A 281 11.10 6.78 -15.50
N ARG A 282 9.83 6.38 -15.48
CA ARG A 282 9.06 6.18 -16.72
C ARG A 282 8.88 7.47 -17.49
N LEU A 283 8.55 8.57 -16.82
CA LEU A 283 8.42 9.88 -17.46
C LEU A 283 9.77 10.38 -18.00
N ALA A 284 10.87 10.14 -17.27
CA ALA A 284 12.20 10.44 -17.75
C ALA A 284 12.53 9.68 -19.05
N GLU A 285 12.24 8.39 -19.11
CA GLU A 285 12.40 7.56 -20.29
C GLU A 285 11.63 8.14 -21.50
N LEU A 286 10.34 8.48 -21.29
CA LEU A 286 9.48 9.03 -22.34
C LEU A 286 9.89 10.43 -22.83
N GLN A 287 10.59 11.19 -21.99
CA GLN A 287 11.07 12.55 -22.32
C GLN A 287 12.55 12.58 -22.77
N GLY A 288 13.21 11.45 -22.88
CA GLY A 288 14.62 11.39 -23.27
C GLY A 288 15.62 11.75 -22.17
N GLY A 289 15.26 11.62 -20.90
CA GLY A 289 16.15 11.79 -19.74
C GLY A 289 16.05 13.15 -19.05
N GLY A 290 17.20 13.79 -18.76
CA GLY A 290 17.27 15.12 -18.16
C GLY A 290 17.01 15.15 -16.65
N ALA A 291 16.43 16.24 -16.15
CA ALA A 291 16.20 16.46 -14.71
C ALA A 291 15.32 15.38 -14.07
N LEU A 292 14.31 14.88 -14.78
CA LEU A 292 13.44 13.80 -14.27
C LEU A 292 14.20 12.51 -14.05
N GLN A 293 15.21 12.20 -14.87
CA GLN A 293 16.06 11.03 -14.66
C GLN A 293 16.82 11.13 -13.35
N THR A 294 17.44 12.27 -13.10
CA THR A 294 18.16 12.52 -11.83
C THR A 294 17.22 12.42 -10.64
N VAL A 295 16.04 13.05 -10.72
CA VAL A 295 15.04 12.98 -9.66
C VAL A 295 14.55 11.54 -9.46
N GLY A 296 14.33 10.78 -10.54
CA GLY A 296 13.90 9.38 -10.47
C GLY A 296 14.94 8.50 -9.78
N VAL A 297 16.21 8.66 -10.09
CA VAL A 297 17.32 7.90 -9.44
C VAL A 297 17.43 8.29 -7.96
N LEU A 298 17.30 9.56 -7.61
CA LEU A 298 17.29 10.01 -6.21
C LEU A 298 16.10 9.44 -5.43
N LEU A 299 14.90 9.44 -6.02
CA LEU A 299 13.72 8.84 -5.40
C LEU A 299 13.88 7.33 -5.23
N LEU A 300 14.48 6.63 -6.21
CA LEU A 300 14.81 5.22 -6.10
C LEU A 300 15.78 4.94 -4.95
N ALA A 301 16.82 5.77 -4.81
CA ALA A 301 17.78 5.67 -3.70
C ALA A 301 17.09 5.88 -2.34
N VAL A 302 16.22 6.88 -2.23
CA VAL A 302 15.42 7.13 -1.02
C VAL A 302 14.50 5.95 -0.72
N ALA A 303 13.74 5.46 -1.70
CA ALA A 303 12.84 4.32 -1.53
C ALA A 303 13.61 3.07 -1.10
N SER A 304 14.77 2.79 -1.73
CA SER A 304 15.63 1.67 -1.37
C SER A 304 16.14 1.78 0.07
N THR A 305 16.64 2.94 0.46
CA THR A 305 17.15 3.18 1.82
C THR A 305 16.05 3.01 2.88
N VAL A 306 14.87 3.59 2.63
CA VAL A 306 13.72 3.48 3.54
C VAL A 306 13.28 2.02 3.66
N ILE A 307 13.14 1.28 2.55
CA ILE A 307 12.67 -0.11 2.57
C ILE A 307 13.70 -1.04 3.23
N LEU A 308 14.99 -0.84 2.99
CA LEU A 308 16.05 -1.58 3.68
C LEU A 308 16.01 -1.33 5.19
N TRP A 309 15.85 -0.08 5.61
CA TRP A 309 15.70 0.26 7.02
C TRP A 309 14.43 -0.38 7.63
N LEU A 310 13.29 -0.33 6.92
CA LEU A 310 12.05 -0.99 7.35
C LEU A 310 12.25 -2.51 7.50
N GLY A 311 12.94 -3.14 6.55
CA GLY A 311 13.28 -4.57 6.61
C GLY A 311 14.12 -4.91 7.83
N PHE A 312 15.20 -4.14 8.06
CA PHE A 312 16.05 -4.31 9.23
C PHE A 312 15.28 -4.12 10.54
N ALA A 313 14.48 -3.06 10.66
CA ALA A 313 13.66 -2.78 11.83
C ALA A 313 12.60 -3.87 12.06
N THR A 314 12.03 -4.43 10.98
CA THR A 314 11.09 -5.57 11.08
C THR A 314 11.78 -6.82 11.63
N VAL A 315 12.94 -7.19 11.10
CA VAL A 315 13.70 -8.36 11.59
C VAL A 315 14.08 -8.16 13.05
N ARG A 316 14.52 -6.97 13.44
CA ARG A 316 14.83 -6.64 14.82
C ARG A 316 13.60 -6.77 15.72
N GLY A 317 12.46 -6.15 15.34
CA GLY A 317 11.24 -6.18 16.13
C GLY A 317 10.57 -7.56 16.21
N LEU A 318 10.83 -8.45 15.23
CA LEU A 318 10.44 -9.85 15.32
C LEU A 318 11.33 -10.63 16.33
N ARG A 319 12.64 -10.34 16.35
CA ARG A 319 13.58 -11.00 17.26
C ARG A 319 13.36 -10.59 18.71
N ASP A 320 13.08 -9.33 18.97
CA ASP A 320 12.84 -8.82 20.33
C ASP A 320 11.38 -8.97 20.78
N GLY A 321 10.48 -9.47 19.90
CA GLY A 321 9.07 -9.75 20.19
C GLY A 321 8.17 -8.51 20.25
N SER A 322 8.67 -7.32 19.90
CA SER A 322 7.90 -6.07 19.99
C SER A 322 6.80 -5.93 18.92
N LEU A 323 6.94 -6.57 17.76
CA LEU A 323 6.00 -6.44 16.65
C LEU A 323 4.79 -7.41 16.71
N LEU A 324 4.95 -8.56 17.34
CA LEU A 324 3.88 -9.56 17.50
C LEU A 324 3.42 -9.60 18.96
N ALA A 325 3.16 -8.42 19.52
CA ALA A 325 2.69 -8.19 20.87
C ALA A 325 1.29 -7.54 20.86
N PRO A 326 0.53 -7.64 21.97
CA PRO A 326 -0.74 -6.89 22.10
C PRO A 326 -0.51 -5.39 21.90
N GLU A 327 -1.31 -4.77 21.02
CA GLU A 327 -1.31 -3.32 20.93
C GLU A 327 -1.86 -2.72 22.24
N PRO A 328 -1.22 -1.70 22.83
CA PRO A 328 -1.77 -1.02 24.00
C PRO A 328 -3.15 -0.42 23.62
N ILE A 329 -4.20 -0.84 24.31
CA ILE A 329 -5.60 -0.46 24.06
C ILE A 329 -5.78 1.08 24.08
N ALA A 330 -4.97 1.79 24.86
CA ALA A 330 -5.00 3.25 24.98
C ALA A 330 -4.62 4.02 23.70
N SER A 331 -4.08 3.37 22.65
CA SER A 331 -3.61 4.08 21.44
C SER A 331 -4.68 4.28 20.36
N ILE A 332 -5.89 3.73 20.52
CA ILE A 332 -6.92 3.68 19.46
C ILE A 332 -8.26 4.27 19.93
N GLN A 333 -8.46 4.46 21.21
CA GLN A 333 -9.62 5.22 21.70
C GLN A 333 -9.40 6.71 21.43
N PRO A 334 -10.40 7.44 20.89
CA PRO A 334 -10.34 8.89 20.89
C PRO A 334 -10.16 9.35 22.34
N VAL A 335 -9.12 10.14 22.59
CA VAL A 335 -8.97 10.83 23.87
C VAL A 335 -10.26 11.62 24.05
N ALA A 336 -11.06 11.26 25.04
CA ALA A 336 -12.19 12.06 25.42
C ALA A 336 -11.65 13.46 25.77
N ALA A 337 -12.17 14.48 25.07
CA ALA A 337 -11.85 15.87 25.34
C ALA A 337 -12.48 16.30 26.67
#